data_7f3b6fb013c15da02f548e8fd9516760
#
_entry.id   7f3b6fb013c15da02f548e8fd9516760
#
_cell.length_a   1.000
_cell.length_b   1.000
_cell.length_c   1.000
_cell.angle_alpha   90.00
_cell.angle_beta   90.00
_cell.angle_gamma   90.00
#
_symmetry.space_group_name_H-M   'P 1'
#
loop_
_entity.id
_entity.type
_entity.pdbx_description
1 polymer ?
#
loop_
_entity_poly.entity_id
_entity_poly.type
_entity_poly.pdbx_seq_one_letter_code
_entity_poly.pdbx_strand_id
1 'polypeptide(L)'
;MLLRSLNLAYEIMAEALISGEGDMTAKAKAMEVIARKAGIKGMVGGQAVDVELTGKALSDEQLDFIFRLKTGALIEAAFLAGAYLAGCDEKSADRLCRAASLIGFSFQIRDDILDVTSSLEELGKPVFSDEKNNKTTYVTLYGMEKAEADVQSMSDEALDIIKSVGKNEFLEEIVLNLIHRNK
;
A
#
# COMPACT_ATOMS: atom_id res chain seq x y z
N MET A 1 -17.07 -7.22 11.76
CA MET A 1 -15.64 -7.49 11.95
C MET A 1 -14.79 -6.22 11.82
N LEU A 2 -14.94 -5.44 10.76
CA LEU A 2 -14.12 -4.24 10.48
C LEU A 2 -14.10 -3.19 11.60
N LEU A 3 -15.26 -2.82 12.17
CA LEU A 3 -15.35 -1.84 13.25
C LEU A 3 -14.61 -2.28 14.53
N ARG A 4 -14.60 -3.58 14.84
CA ARG A 4 -13.86 -4.10 16.00
C ARG A 4 -12.35 -3.99 15.80
N SER A 5 -11.85 -4.29 14.60
CA SER A 5 -10.42 -4.20 14.30
C SER A 5 -9.94 -2.76 14.32
N LEU A 6 -10.73 -1.82 13.79
CA LEU A 6 -10.40 -0.40 13.82
C LEU A 6 -10.37 0.14 15.27
N ASN A 7 -11.40 -0.19 16.06
CA ASN A 7 -11.43 0.23 17.46
C ASN A 7 -10.25 -0.34 18.25
N LEU A 8 -9.94 -1.63 18.09
CA LEU A 8 -8.78 -2.26 18.73
C LEU A 8 -7.46 -1.57 18.35
N ALA A 9 -7.29 -1.15 17.10
CA ALA A 9 -6.10 -0.41 16.70
C ALA A 9 -5.96 0.91 17.48
N TYR A 10 -7.06 1.65 17.68
CA TYR A 10 -7.04 2.88 18.48
C TYR A 10 -6.81 2.58 19.97
N GLU A 11 -7.38 1.52 20.53
CA GLU A 11 -7.13 1.09 21.92
C GLU A 11 -5.65 0.81 22.14
N ILE A 12 -5.00 0.00 21.27
CA ILE A 12 -3.58 -0.32 21.36
C ILE A 12 -2.70 0.94 21.24
N MET A 13 -3.03 1.85 20.33
CA MET A 13 -2.29 3.10 20.19
C MET A 13 -2.43 4.00 21.43
N ALA A 14 -3.62 4.10 21.99
CA ALA A 14 -3.87 4.86 23.21
C ALA A 14 -3.16 4.25 24.43
N GLU A 15 -3.20 2.93 24.60
CA GLU A 15 -2.47 2.20 25.65
C GLU A 15 -0.96 2.43 25.54
N ALA A 16 -0.41 2.38 24.29
CA ALA A 16 1.00 2.64 24.05
C ALA A 16 1.41 4.07 24.46
N LEU A 17 0.55 5.06 24.27
CA LEU A 17 0.79 6.43 24.73
C LEU A 17 0.76 6.54 26.25
N ILE A 18 -0.21 5.89 26.90
CA ILE A 18 -0.41 5.95 28.37
C ILE A 18 0.68 5.18 29.12
N SER A 19 1.25 4.12 28.55
CA SER A 19 2.27 3.29 29.21
C SER A 19 3.49 4.07 29.75
N GLY A 20 3.76 5.26 29.19
CA GLY A 20 4.89 6.08 29.59
C GLY A 20 6.28 5.53 29.20
N GLU A 21 6.35 4.34 28.58
CA GLU A 21 7.59 3.73 28.14
C GLU A 21 8.05 4.30 26.78
N GLY A 22 9.35 4.47 26.59
CA GLY A 22 9.93 4.93 25.33
C GLY A 22 9.65 6.42 25.00
N ASP A 23 9.91 6.80 23.74
CA ASP A 23 9.73 8.19 23.28
C ASP A 23 8.25 8.50 22.98
N MET A 24 7.66 9.35 23.83
CA MET A 24 6.27 9.79 23.68
C MET A 24 6.03 10.56 22.38
N THR A 25 7.03 11.35 21.93
CA THR A 25 6.91 12.11 20.67
C THR A 25 6.89 11.18 19.48
N ALA A 26 7.72 10.15 19.46
CA ALA A 26 7.74 9.12 18.42
C ALA A 26 6.41 8.36 18.36
N LYS A 27 5.85 7.98 19.50
CA LYS A 27 4.53 7.33 19.60
C LYS A 27 3.41 8.22 19.09
N ALA A 28 3.41 9.50 19.47
CA ALA A 28 2.41 10.46 19.01
C ALA A 28 2.48 10.69 17.49
N LYS A 29 3.70 10.78 16.90
CA LYS A 29 3.91 10.85 15.45
C LYS A 29 3.41 9.59 14.74
N ALA A 30 3.72 8.41 15.28
CA ALA A 30 3.25 7.14 14.74
C ALA A 30 1.72 7.03 14.76
N MET A 31 1.07 7.41 15.85
CA MET A 31 -0.38 7.44 15.95
C MET A 31 -1.00 8.45 14.96
N GLU A 32 -0.43 9.65 14.86
CA GLU A 32 -0.92 10.69 13.93
C GLU A 32 -0.88 10.19 12.48
N VAL A 33 0.24 9.61 12.04
CA VAL A 33 0.39 9.15 10.66
C VAL A 33 -0.56 7.99 10.36
N ILE A 34 -0.74 7.04 11.28
CA ILE A 34 -1.70 5.95 11.13
C ILE A 34 -3.13 6.51 11.01
N ALA A 35 -3.54 7.38 11.92
CA ALA A 35 -4.88 7.95 11.93
C ALA A 35 -5.18 8.75 10.64
N ARG A 36 -4.22 9.58 10.20
CA ARG A 36 -4.34 10.40 9.00
C ARG A 36 -4.40 9.57 7.72
N LYS A 37 -3.51 8.57 7.60
CA LYS A 37 -3.42 7.70 6.42
C LYS A 37 -4.57 6.68 6.33
N ALA A 38 -5.14 6.27 7.46
CA ALA A 38 -6.36 5.46 7.48
C ALA A 38 -7.63 6.26 7.18
N GLY A 39 -7.61 7.58 7.43
CA GLY A 39 -8.78 8.47 7.33
C GLY A 39 -9.16 8.89 5.93
N ILE A 40 -9.98 10.00 5.87
CA ILE A 40 -10.51 10.54 4.60
C ILE A 40 -9.42 11.08 3.65
N LYS A 41 -8.27 11.49 4.19
CA LYS A 41 -7.10 11.91 3.41
C LYS A 41 -6.16 10.75 3.04
N GLY A 42 -6.59 9.53 3.24
CA GLY A 42 -5.87 8.30 2.96
C GLY A 42 -6.82 7.18 2.49
N MET A 43 -6.75 6.02 3.13
CA MET A 43 -7.43 4.80 2.70
C MET A 43 -8.95 4.98 2.54
N VAL A 44 -9.62 5.60 3.49
CA VAL A 44 -11.08 5.83 3.41
C VAL A 44 -11.45 6.70 2.20
N GLY A 45 -10.66 7.76 1.93
CA GLY A 45 -10.87 8.62 0.76
C GLY A 45 -10.67 7.87 -0.55
N GLY A 46 -9.60 7.07 -0.66
CA GLY A 46 -9.34 6.23 -1.84
C GLY A 46 -10.44 5.19 -2.06
N GLN A 47 -10.88 4.53 -1.00
CA GLN A 47 -11.98 3.56 -1.06
C GLN A 47 -13.32 4.21 -1.44
N ALA A 48 -13.61 5.41 -0.94
CA ALA A 48 -14.84 6.13 -1.27
C ALA A 48 -14.90 6.45 -2.78
N VAL A 49 -13.80 6.93 -3.36
CA VAL A 49 -13.71 7.22 -4.80
C VAL A 49 -13.80 5.93 -5.63
N ASP A 50 -13.14 4.85 -5.22
CA ASP A 50 -13.21 3.55 -5.89
C ASP A 50 -14.67 3.03 -5.97
N VAL A 51 -15.42 3.13 -4.86
CA VAL A 51 -16.84 2.73 -4.81
C VAL A 51 -17.70 3.65 -5.67
N GLU A 52 -17.51 4.97 -5.62
CA GLU A 52 -18.29 5.94 -6.39
C GLU A 52 -18.10 5.77 -7.91
N LEU A 53 -16.90 5.38 -8.31
CA LEU A 53 -16.54 5.19 -9.72
C LEU A 53 -16.68 3.73 -10.19
N THR A 54 -17.20 2.83 -9.37
CA THR A 54 -17.42 1.43 -9.74
C THR A 54 -18.29 1.33 -11.01
N GLY A 55 -17.82 0.57 -12.01
CA GLY A 55 -18.52 0.39 -13.30
C GLY A 55 -18.39 1.56 -14.27
N LYS A 56 -17.58 2.58 -13.95
CA LYS A 56 -17.25 3.68 -14.86
C LYS A 56 -15.82 3.51 -15.38
N ALA A 57 -15.56 4.01 -16.59
CA ALA A 57 -14.18 4.14 -17.07
C ALA A 57 -13.46 5.19 -16.24
N LEU A 58 -12.24 4.87 -15.79
CA LEU A 58 -11.39 5.77 -14.99
C LEU A 58 -10.39 6.49 -15.91
N SER A 59 -10.08 7.75 -15.58
CA SER A 59 -8.88 8.41 -16.10
C SER A 59 -7.62 7.91 -15.37
N ASP A 60 -6.46 8.20 -15.95
CA ASP A 60 -5.15 7.88 -15.35
C ASP A 60 -5.02 8.47 -13.95
N GLU A 61 -5.45 9.74 -13.78
CA GLU A 61 -5.39 10.44 -12.49
C GLU A 61 -6.32 9.81 -11.43
N GLN A 62 -7.48 9.30 -11.87
CA GLN A 62 -8.41 8.62 -10.97
C GLN A 62 -7.88 7.27 -10.52
N LEU A 63 -7.28 6.50 -11.44
CA LEU A 63 -6.65 5.23 -11.11
C LEU A 63 -5.45 5.44 -10.17
N ASP A 64 -4.56 6.39 -10.48
CA ASP A 64 -3.43 6.77 -9.63
C ASP A 64 -3.89 7.17 -8.22
N PHE A 65 -4.93 8.01 -8.12
CA PHE A 65 -5.51 8.43 -6.84
C PHE A 65 -6.01 7.24 -6.02
N ILE A 66 -6.75 6.32 -6.64
CA ILE A 66 -7.27 5.12 -5.97
C ILE A 66 -6.11 4.24 -5.48
N PHE A 67 -5.13 3.95 -6.33
CA PHE A 67 -3.99 3.11 -5.97
C PHE A 67 -3.17 3.68 -4.82
N ARG A 68 -2.86 4.98 -4.87
CA ARG A 68 -2.10 5.66 -3.82
C ARG A 68 -2.84 5.69 -2.49
N LEU A 69 -4.13 5.96 -2.49
CA LEU A 69 -4.85 6.15 -1.24
C LEU A 69 -5.46 4.86 -0.70
N LYS A 70 -6.14 4.07 -1.53
CA LYS A 70 -6.85 2.87 -1.06
C LYS A 70 -5.91 1.84 -0.43
N THR A 71 -4.75 1.63 -1.03
CA THR A 71 -3.76 0.63 -0.58
C THR A 71 -2.46 1.28 -0.13
N GLY A 72 -1.89 2.20 -0.95
CA GLY A 72 -0.61 2.83 -0.69
C GLY A 72 -0.56 3.56 0.64
N ALA A 73 -1.62 4.29 1.01
CA ALA A 73 -1.65 5.05 2.25
C ALA A 73 -1.43 4.21 3.51
N LEU A 74 -1.96 2.99 3.58
CA LEU A 74 -1.75 2.11 4.75
C LEU A 74 -0.34 1.51 4.79
N ILE A 75 0.26 1.23 3.64
CA ILE A 75 1.65 0.77 3.56
C ILE A 75 2.58 1.91 4.00
N GLU A 76 2.35 3.13 3.51
CA GLU A 76 3.07 4.32 3.96
C GLU A 76 2.93 4.56 5.47
N ALA A 77 1.70 4.37 6.02
CA ALA A 77 1.46 4.49 7.46
C ALA A 77 2.30 3.50 8.27
N ALA A 78 2.38 2.23 7.83
CA ALA A 78 3.15 1.20 8.50
C ALA A 78 4.66 1.52 8.50
N PHE A 79 5.20 1.93 7.35
CA PHE A 79 6.62 2.31 7.22
C PHE A 79 6.96 3.53 8.07
N LEU A 80 6.15 4.59 8.00
CA LEU A 80 6.38 5.82 8.76
C LEU A 80 6.22 5.61 10.27
N ALA A 81 5.22 4.85 10.70
CA ALA A 81 5.05 4.53 12.12
C ALA A 81 6.27 3.76 12.65
N GLY A 82 6.74 2.75 11.91
CA GLY A 82 7.95 2.02 12.25
C GLY A 82 9.19 2.92 12.29
N ALA A 83 9.35 3.80 11.30
CA ALA A 83 10.45 4.75 11.23
C ALA A 83 10.49 5.70 12.44
N TYR A 84 9.34 6.29 12.80
CA TYR A 84 9.25 7.18 13.96
C TYR A 84 9.54 6.46 15.27
N LEU A 85 8.99 5.25 15.45
CA LEU A 85 9.23 4.44 16.65
C LEU A 85 10.68 3.98 16.77
N ALA A 86 11.37 3.78 15.64
CA ALA A 86 12.79 3.46 15.59
C ALA A 86 13.71 4.69 15.78
N GLY A 87 13.17 5.90 15.90
CA GLY A 87 13.92 7.13 16.04
C GLY A 87 14.61 7.59 14.75
N CYS A 88 14.09 7.23 13.57
CA CYS A 88 14.61 7.72 12.30
C CYS A 88 14.51 9.24 12.20
N ASP A 89 15.52 9.86 11.57
CA ASP A 89 15.46 11.27 11.21
C ASP A 89 14.42 11.51 10.08
N GLU A 90 13.97 12.76 9.91
CA GLU A 90 12.94 13.12 8.92
C GLU A 90 13.36 12.74 7.49
N LYS A 91 14.63 12.89 7.14
CA LYS A 91 15.15 12.55 5.81
C LYS A 91 15.04 11.04 5.53
N SER A 92 15.37 10.22 6.51
CA SER A 92 15.22 8.76 6.42
C SER A 92 13.74 8.36 6.38
N ALA A 93 12.89 9.00 7.19
CA ALA A 93 11.44 8.78 7.16
C ALA A 93 10.82 9.13 5.81
N ASP A 94 11.19 10.26 5.19
CA ASP A 94 10.73 10.64 3.85
C ASP A 94 11.15 9.62 2.78
N ARG A 95 12.37 9.10 2.85
CA ARG A 95 12.85 8.06 1.95
C ARG A 95 12.06 6.76 2.11
N LEU A 96 11.83 6.33 3.34
CA LEU A 96 11.01 5.15 3.64
C LEU A 96 9.56 5.35 3.18
N CYS A 97 9.00 6.57 3.31
CA CYS A 97 7.69 6.90 2.76
C CYS A 97 7.66 6.75 1.23
N ARG A 98 8.70 7.21 0.54
CA ARG A 98 8.83 7.02 -0.92
C ARG A 98 8.88 5.53 -1.28
N ALA A 99 9.69 4.73 -0.59
CA ALA A 99 9.74 3.28 -0.81
C ALA A 99 8.37 2.63 -0.60
N ALA A 100 7.68 2.98 0.50
CA ALA A 100 6.35 2.47 0.80
C ALA A 100 5.30 2.83 -0.27
N SER A 101 5.37 4.06 -0.81
CA SER A 101 4.52 4.52 -1.92
C SER A 101 4.74 3.68 -3.18
N LEU A 102 6.00 3.40 -3.54
CA LEU A 102 6.35 2.55 -4.68
C LEU A 102 5.85 1.12 -4.48
N ILE A 103 6.05 0.55 -3.28
CA ILE A 103 5.56 -0.79 -2.92
C ILE A 103 4.03 -0.87 -3.05
N GLY A 104 3.32 0.13 -2.50
CA GLY A 104 1.87 0.16 -2.55
C GLY A 104 1.32 0.25 -3.96
N PHE A 105 1.97 1.01 -4.81
CA PHE A 105 1.58 1.18 -6.20
C PHE A 105 1.88 -0.09 -7.03
N SER A 106 3.10 -0.64 -6.91
CA SER A 106 3.48 -1.89 -7.58
C SER A 106 2.62 -3.07 -7.14
N PHE A 107 2.21 -3.10 -5.87
CA PHE A 107 1.29 -4.10 -5.33
C PHE A 107 -0.05 -4.08 -6.07
N GLN A 108 -0.62 -2.90 -6.34
CA GLN A 108 -1.89 -2.77 -7.07
C GLN A 108 -1.75 -3.13 -8.55
N ILE A 109 -0.64 -2.75 -9.20
CA ILE A 109 -0.37 -3.19 -10.57
C ILE A 109 -0.23 -4.71 -10.61
N ARG A 110 0.44 -5.32 -9.62
CA ARG A 110 0.58 -6.79 -9.55
C ARG A 110 -0.76 -7.48 -9.35
N ASP A 111 -1.68 -6.91 -8.56
CA ASP A 111 -3.06 -7.41 -8.45
C ASP A 111 -3.75 -7.43 -9.81
N ASP A 112 -3.68 -6.34 -10.57
CA ASP A 112 -4.27 -6.23 -11.90
C ASP A 112 -3.65 -7.26 -12.88
N ILE A 113 -2.33 -7.47 -12.82
CA ILE A 113 -1.64 -8.50 -13.62
C ILE A 113 -2.15 -9.89 -13.25
N LEU A 114 -2.25 -10.20 -11.97
CA LEU A 114 -2.71 -11.49 -11.48
C LEU A 114 -4.18 -11.77 -11.86
N ASP A 115 -5.05 -10.76 -11.83
CA ASP A 115 -6.45 -10.91 -12.23
C ASP A 115 -6.57 -11.33 -13.71
N VAL A 116 -5.67 -10.84 -14.57
CA VAL A 116 -5.62 -11.19 -15.99
C VAL A 116 -4.94 -12.54 -16.23
N THR A 117 -3.87 -12.87 -15.51
CA THR A 117 -3.03 -14.05 -15.78
C THR A 117 -3.44 -15.30 -15.02
N SER A 118 -4.19 -15.15 -13.92
CA SER A 118 -4.65 -16.30 -13.13
C SER A 118 -5.61 -17.18 -13.93
N SER A 119 -5.28 -18.44 -14.05
CA SER A 119 -6.15 -19.40 -14.72
C SER A 119 -7.40 -19.70 -13.89
N LEU A 120 -8.50 -20.07 -14.58
CA LEU A 120 -9.73 -20.57 -13.94
C LEU A 120 -9.47 -21.73 -12.98
N GLU A 121 -8.44 -22.52 -13.22
CA GLU A 121 -8.04 -23.69 -12.43
C GLU A 121 -7.39 -23.30 -11.11
N GLU A 122 -6.64 -22.19 -11.05
CA GLU A 122 -5.94 -21.75 -9.84
C GLU A 122 -6.82 -20.98 -8.87
N LEU A 123 -7.75 -20.16 -9.37
CA LEU A 123 -8.56 -19.25 -8.56
C LEU A 123 -10.00 -19.71 -8.36
N GLY A 124 -10.50 -20.68 -9.13
CA GLY A 124 -11.91 -21.10 -9.11
C GLY A 124 -12.90 -19.98 -9.47
N LYS A 125 -12.42 -18.87 -10.03
CA LYS A 125 -13.18 -17.71 -10.48
C LYS A 125 -12.98 -17.49 -11.98
N PRO A 126 -13.95 -16.89 -12.69
CA PRO A 126 -13.77 -16.50 -14.08
C PRO A 126 -12.59 -15.52 -14.18
N VAL A 127 -11.58 -15.85 -14.98
CA VAL A 127 -10.56 -14.90 -15.41
C VAL A 127 -11.24 -13.72 -16.08
N PHE A 128 -10.73 -12.51 -15.91
CA PHE A 128 -11.35 -11.27 -16.38
C PHE A 128 -12.63 -10.86 -15.62
N SER A 129 -12.65 -11.08 -14.29
CA SER A 129 -13.75 -10.55 -13.46
C SER A 129 -13.92 -9.05 -13.65
N ASP A 130 -12.80 -8.31 -13.80
CA ASP A 130 -12.78 -6.87 -14.00
C ASP A 130 -13.18 -6.45 -15.42
N GLU A 131 -12.82 -7.22 -16.47
CA GLU A 131 -13.35 -6.98 -17.84
C GLU A 131 -14.87 -7.14 -17.93
N LYS A 132 -15.43 -8.15 -17.25
CA LYS A 132 -16.89 -8.32 -17.21
C LYS A 132 -17.60 -7.18 -16.50
N ASN A 133 -16.91 -6.50 -15.58
CA ASN A 133 -17.45 -5.38 -14.82
C ASN A 133 -17.13 -4.02 -15.44
N ASN A 134 -16.56 -3.95 -16.66
CA ASN A 134 -16.06 -2.71 -17.28
C ASN A 134 -15.11 -1.91 -16.36
N LYS A 135 -14.35 -2.59 -15.51
CA LYS A 135 -13.42 -1.93 -14.60
C LYS A 135 -12.14 -1.57 -15.34
N THR A 136 -11.77 -0.30 -15.24
CA THR A 136 -10.48 0.17 -15.72
C THR A 136 -9.38 -0.33 -14.75
N THR A 137 -8.37 -0.99 -15.30
CA THR A 137 -7.19 -1.49 -14.56
C THR A 137 -5.92 -0.91 -15.16
N TYR A 138 -4.79 -1.05 -14.46
CA TYR A 138 -3.50 -0.62 -15.00
C TYR A 138 -3.16 -1.36 -16.30
N VAL A 139 -3.45 -2.66 -16.35
CA VAL A 139 -3.19 -3.49 -17.53
C VAL A 139 -4.07 -3.08 -18.71
N THR A 140 -5.34 -2.70 -18.49
CA THR A 140 -6.23 -2.23 -19.57
C THR A 140 -5.83 -0.87 -20.12
N LEU A 141 -5.22 0.01 -19.31
CA LEU A 141 -4.76 1.33 -19.74
C LEU A 141 -3.41 1.29 -20.47
N TYR A 142 -2.47 0.52 -19.93
CA TYR A 142 -1.07 0.61 -20.36
C TYR A 142 -0.52 -0.66 -21.03
N GLY A 143 -1.26 -1.76 -20.95
CA GLY A 143 -0.84 -3.06 -21.46
C GLY A 143 0.01 -3.86 -20.47
N MET A 144 0.09 -5.18 -20.70
CA MET A 144 0.76 -6.13 -19.82
C MET A 144 2.26 -5.88 -19.71
N GLU A 145 2.95 -5.69 -20.85
CA GLU A 145 4.39 -5.49 -20.89
C GLU A 145 4.83 -4.28 -20.05
N LYS A 146 4.09 -3.15 -20.18
CA LYS A 146 4.37 -1.97 -19.37
C LYS A 146 4.06 -2.19 -17.90
N ALA A 147 2.97 -2.89 -17.57
CA ALA A 147 2.61 -3.18 -16.20
C ALA A 147 3.71 -4.02 -15.50
N GLU A 148 4.22 -5.05 -16.14
CA GLU A 148 5.33 -5.86 -15.63
C GLU A 148 6.63 -5.06 -15.46
N ALA A 149 6.98 -4.24 -16.45
CA ALA A 149 8.16 -3.38 -16.39
C ALA A 149 8.07 -2.34 -15.25
N ASP A 150 6.90 -1.72 -15.06
CA ASP A 150 6.69 -0.74 -14.01
C ASP A 150 6.73 -1.39 -12.61
N VAL A 151 6.14 -2.57 -12.42
CA VAL A 151 6.26 -3.34 -11.17
C VAL A 151 7.72 -3.60 -10.85
N GLN A 152 8.51 -4.10 -11.80
CA GLN A 152 9.92 -4.38 -11.58
C GLN A 152 10.70 -3.11 -11.22
N SER A 153 10.55 -2.05 -12.01
CA SER A 153 11.28 -0.78 -11.81
C SER A 153 10.96 -0.13 -10.45
N MET A 154 9.67 -0.06 -10.08
CA MET A 154 9.24 0.48 -8.78
C MET A 154 9.76 -0.34 -7.61
N SER A 155 9.81 -1.64 -7.77
CA SER A 155 10.29 -2.58 -6.76
C SER A 155 11.78 -2.46 -6.52
N ASP A 156 12.56 -2.39 -7.60
CA ASP A 156 14.01 -2.19 -7.52
C ASP A 156 14.33 -0.85 -6.86
N GLU A 157 13.66 0.25 -7.24
CA GLU A 157 13.82 1.56 -6.60
C GLU A 157 13.48 1.50 -5.10
N ALA A 158 12.37 0.83 -4.73
CA ALA A 158 11.97 0.70 -3.34
C ALA A 158 13.01 -0.08 -2.51
N LEU A 159 13.53 -1.19 -3.03
CA LEU A 159 14.57 -1.98 -2.38
C LEU A 159 15.88 -1.20 -2.22
N ASP A 160 16.29 -0.45 -3.23
CA ASP A 160 17.49 0.39 -3.16
C ASP A 160 17.34 1.49 -2.09
N ILE A 161 16.17 2.11 -1.99
CA ILE A 161 15.87 3.08 -0.93
C ILE A 161 15.97 2.41 0.44
N ILE A 162 15.33 1.27 0.66
CA ILE A 162 15.34 0.54 1.93
C ILE A 162 16.77 0.20 2.33
N LYS A 163 17.55 -0.42 1.45
CA LYS A 163 18.96 -0.76 1.69
C LYS A 163 19.83 0.45 2.06
N SER A 164 19.53 1.59 1.47
CA SER A 164 20.28 2.83 1.70
C SER A 164 19.95 3.51 3.03
N VAL A 165 18.80 3.22 3.64
CA VAL A 165 18.44 3.70 5.00
C VAL A 165 19.03 2.78 6.07
N GLY A 166 19.01 1.46 5.83
CA GLY A 166 19.62 0.48 6.72
C GLY A 166 19.39 -0.93 6.21
N LYS A 167 20.35 -1.82 6.48
CA LYS A 167 20.21 -3.22 6.10
C LYS A 167 19.12 -3.89 6.93
N ASN A 168 18.08 -4.41 6.29
CA ASN A 168 16.99 -5.14 6.91
C ASN A 168 16.52 -6.27 5.99
N GLU A 169 17.15 -7.43 6.10
CA GLU A 169 16.89 -8.61 5.27
C GLU A 169 15.42 -9.07 5.35
N PHE A 170 14.80 -8.95 6.53
CA PHE A 170 13.39 -9.33 6.71
C PHE A 170 12.44 -8.39 5.94
N LEU A 171 12.69 -7.08 5.97
CA LEU A 171 11.89 -6.11 5.22
C LEU A 171 12.09 -6.27 3.71
N GLU A 172 13.33 -6.53 3.27
CA GLU A 172 13.64 -6.82 1.86
C GLU A 172 12.90 -8.07 1.38
N GLU A 173 12.88 -9.15 2.17
CA GLU A 173 12.16 -10.38 1.87
C GLU A 173 10.64 -10.15 1.79
N ILE A 174 10.06 -9.38 2.72
CA ILE A 174 8.63 -9.02 2.68
C ILE A 174 8.31 -8.31 1.36
N VAL A 175 9.10 -7.32 0.97
CA VAL A 175 8.89 -6.55 -0.26
C VAL A 175 8.97 -7.46 -1.48
N LEU A 176 9.99 -8.32 -1.56
CA LEU A 176 10.13 -9.28 -2.66
C LEU A 176 8.94 -10.24 -2.73
N ASN A 177 8.46 -10.74 -1.59
CA ASN A 177 7.30 -11.64 -1.55
C ASN A 177 6.00 -10.95 -1.97
N LEU A 178 5.81 -9.68 -1.65
CA LEU A 178 4.65 -8.90 -2.09
C LEU A 178 4.61 -8.69 -3.60
N ILE A 179 5.78 -8.53 -4.22
CA ILE A 179 5.94 -8.24 -5.64
C ILE A 179 5.87 -9.52 -6.49
N HIS A 180 6.53 -10.59 -6.03
CA HIS A 180 6.63 -11.84 -6.78
C HIS A 180 5.56 -12.87 -6.42
N ARG A 181 4.53 -12.47 -5.66
CA ARG A 181 3.42 -13.35 -5.33
C ARG A 181 2.73 -13.86 -6.61
N ASN A 182 2.31 -15.11 -6.55
CA ASN A 182 1.59 -15.79 -7.63
C ASN A 182 0.10 -16.01 -7.29
N LYS A 183 -0.32 -15.55 -6.09
CA LYS A 183 -1.70 -15.66 -5.58
C LYS A 183 -2.02 -14.45 -4.70
#